data_c4070c1acfe88922b8ecc9b101ff2999
#
_entry.id   c4070c1acfe88922b8ecc9b101ff2999
#
_cell.length_a   1.000
_cell.length_b   1.000
_cell.length_c   1.000
_cell.angle_alpha   90.00
_cell.angle_beta   90.00
_cell.angle_gamma   90.00
#
_symmetry.space_group_name_H-M   'P 1'
#
loop_
_entity.id
_entity.type
_entity.pdbx_description
1 polymer ?
#
loop_
_entity_poly.entity_id
_entity_poly.type
_entity_poly.pdbx_seq_one_letter_code
_entity_poly.pdbx_strand_id
1 'polypeptide(L)'
;RVHHTIFSNWNLEGKNKIQDYERTILEQVSTIRERGLNLSIDFSEKFDQDLIVSLGPLVEVGIFSRPGIPDLEIPQTLQTLHDLGFGLVIVTMGERGSAAYDGQDVFRQAAVPVEVIDTLGVGDAFIGAFLAQYVVNSSVPSSLKHAAEYSAHYCTVEGAF
;
A
#
# COMPACT_ATOMS: atom_id res chain seq x y z
N ARG A 1 -3.57 17.07 -2.34
CA ARG A 1 -2.76 16.31 -3.34
C ARG A 1 -2.13 15.14 -2.63
N VAL A 2 -2.23 13.96 -3.23
CA VAL A 2 -1.58 12.74 -2.74
C VAL A 2 -0.32 12.50 -3.58
N HIS A 3 0.82 12.28 -2.93
CA HIS A 3 2.03 11.78 -3.59
C HIS A 3 2.15 10.30 -3.31
N HIS A 4 2.32 9.50 -4.35
CA HIS A 4 2.57 8.07 -4.24
C HIS A 4 4.05 7.77 -4.46
N THR A 5 4.63 6.95 -3.59
CA THR A 5 6.01 6.51 -3.70
C THR A 5 6.07 5.01 -3.53
N ILE A 6 6.72 4.34 -4.47
CA ILE A 6 6.99 2.90 -4.44
C ILE A 6 8.44 2.70 -4.01
N PHE A 7 8.64 1.98 -2.92
CA PHE A 7 9.96 1.52 -2.51
C PHE A 7 10.10 0.04 -2.92
N SER A 8 10.52 -0.19 -4.15
CA SER A 8 10.91 -1.54 -4.57
C SER A 8 12.26 -1.92 -3.98
N ASN A 9 12.42 -3.21 -3.65
CA ASN A 9 13.64 -3.81 -3.09
C ASN A 9 14.91 -3.39 -3.85
N TRP A 10 15.57 -2.37 -3.37
CA TRP A 10 16.92 -2.06 -3.79
C TRP A 10 17.87 -2.94 -2.99
N ASN A 11 18.58 -3.80 -3.68
CA ASN A 11 19.63 -4.64 -3.11
C ASN A 11 20.82 -3.73 -2.77
N LEU A 12 20.74 -3.06 -1.61
CA LEU A 12 21.78 -2.15 -1.13
C LEU A 12 22.84 -2.98 -0.41
N GLU A 13 23.92 -3.29 -1.11
CA GLU A 13 25.12 -3.84 -0.50
C GLU A 13 25.82 -2.80 0.35
N GLY A 14 25.79 -2.97 1.68
CA GLY A 14 26.56 -2.23 2.66
C GLY A 14 25.71 -1.42 3.66
N LYS A 15 25.93 -1.64 4.97
CA LYS A 15 25.19 -1.03 6.06
C LYS A 15 25.16 0.52 6.04
N ASN A 16 26.23 1.16 5.61
CA ASN A 16 26.32 2.63 5.59
C ASN A 16 25.43 3.24 4.49
N LYS A 17 25.23 2.55 3.37
CA LYS A 17 24.34 3.00 2.30
C LYS A 17 22.87 2.92 2.67
N ILE A 18 22.48 1.93 3.48
CA ILE A 18 21.11 1.76 3.96
C ILE A 18 20.72 2.93 4.87
N GLN A 19 21.57 3.27 5.85
CA GLN A 19 21.31 4.39 6.78
C GLN A 19 21.23 5.75 6.07
N ASP A 20 22.09 5.99 5.07
CA ASP A 20 22.02 7.23 4.28
C ASP A 20 20.76 7.30 3.42
N TYR A 21 20.31 6.17 2.88
CA TYR A 21 19.07 6.05 2.12
C TYR A 21 17.83 6.30 2.99
N GLU A 22 17.74 5.66 4.14
CA GLU A 22 16.66 5.85 5.11
C GLU A 22 16.56 7.31 5.55
N ARG A 23 17.67 7.93 5.89
CA ARG A 23 17.71 9.36 6.24
C ARG A 23 17.19 10.24 5.11
N THR A 24 17.61 9.99 3.88
CA THR A 24 17.16 10.75 2.71
C THR A 24 15.67 10.61 2.48
N ILE A 25 15.11 9.38 2.64
CA ILE A 25 13.67 9.15 2.53
C ILE A 25 12.92 9.95 3.60
N LEU A 26 13.35 9.85 4.86
CA LEU A 26 12.69 10.55 5.96
C LEU A 26 12.71 12.06 5.79
N GLU A 27 13.83 12.65 5.33
CA GLU A 27 13.94 14.08 5.03
C GLU A 27 12.98 14.50 3.92
N GLN A 28 12.88 13.72 2.84
CA GLN A 28 11.96 14.00 1.74
C GLN A 28 10.49 13.88 2.17
N VAL A 29 10.14 12.82 2.89
CA VAL A 29 8.79 12.60 3.41
C VAL A 29 8.38 13.71 4.37
N SER A 30 9.25 14.11 5.29
CA SER A 30 9.02 15.22 6.21
C SER A 30 8.76 16.52 5.46
N THR A 31 9.56 16.82 4.43
CA THR A 31 9.39 18.00 3.58
C THR A 31 8.03 18.00 2.85
N ILE A 32 7.55 16.84 2.39
CA ILE A 32 6.24 16.69 1.75
C ILE A 32 5.13 16.99 2.76
N ARG A 33 5.23 16.45 3.98
CA ARG A 33 4.26 16.67 5.05
C ARG A 33 4.22 18.13 5.52
N GLU A 34 5.36 18.78 5.67
CA GLU A 34 5.46 20.21 6.01
C GLU A 34 4.75 21.12 4.98
N ARG A 35 4.65 20.68 3.73
CA ARG A 35 3.88 21.35 2.68
C ARG A 35 2.39 21.06 2.72
N GLY A 36 1.90 20.33 3.71
CA GLY A 36 0.49 19.98 3.86
C GLY A 36 -0.01 18.96 2.83
N LEU A 37 0.89 18.15 2.27
CA LEU A 37 0.53 17.12 1.30
C LEU A 37 0.37 15.76 2.00
N ASN A 38 -0.64 15.00 1.60
CA ASN A 38 -0.82 13.63 2.03
C ASN A 38 0.07 12.70 1.20
N LEU A 39 0.64 11.71 1.86
CA LEU A 39 1.56 10.75 1.26
C LEU A 39 0.98 9.35 1.34
N SER A 40 1.09 8.60 0.25
CA SER A 40 0.87 7.16 0.24
C SER A 40 2.17 6.44 -0.12
N ILE A 41 2.42 5.30 0.53
CA ILE A 41 3.60 4.49 0.28
C ILE A 41 3.19 3.03 0.11
N ASP A 42 3.67 2.40 -0.96
CA ASP A 42 3.66 0.95 -1.12
C ASP A 42 4.96 0.36 -0.55
N PHE A 43 4.81 -0.42 0.52
CA PHE A 43 5.89 -1.15 1.17
C PHE A 43 6.11 -2.54 0.56
N SER A 44 5.24 -2.97 -0.37
CA SER A 44 5.30 -4.29 -1.01
C SER A 44 5.32 -5.45 0.00
N GLU A 45 6.05 -6.53 -0.28
CA GLU A 45 6.15 -7.72 0.60
C GLU A 45 7.32 -7.64 1.59
N LYS A 46 8.39 -6.96 1.20
CA LYS A 46 9.65 -6.91 1.96
C LYS A 46 9.97 -5.47 2.30
N PHE A 47 9.96 -5.18 3.56
CA PHE A 47 10.23 -3.85 4.08
C PHE A 47 11.09 -3.92 5.35
N ASP A 48 11.88 -2.89 5.55
CA ASP A 48 12.63 -2.69 6.79
C ASP A 48 11.68 -2.22 7.89
N GLN A 49 11.68 -2.91 9.04
CA GLN A 49 10.79 -2.59 10.15
C GLN A 49 11.09 -1.23 10.78
N ASP A 50 12.36 -0.85 10.89
CA ASP A 50 12.76 0.42 11.50
C ASP A 50 12.30 1.59 10.61
N LEU A 51 12.40 1.42 9.29
CA LEU A 51 11.90 2.40 8.32
C LEU A 51 10.38 2.57 8.41
N ILE A 52 9.62 1.49 8.53
CA ILE A 52 8.16 1.55 8.70
C ILE A 52 7.77 2.30 9.97
N VAL A 53 8.40 1.98 11.10
CA VAL A 53 8.17 2.66 12.37
C VAL A 53 8.43 4.17 12.24
N SER A 54 9.49 4.54 11.53
CA SER A 54 9.86 5.94 11.33
C SER A 54 8.92 6.68 10.37
N LEU A 55 8.39 5.98 9.36
CA LEU A 55 7.51 6.57 8.33
C LEU A 55 6.04 6.58 8.73
N GLY A 56 5.58 5.66 9.57
CA GLY A 56 4.17 5.52 9.94
C GLY A 56 3.48 6.84 10.27
N PRO A 57 4.03 7.67 11.20
CA PRO A 57 3.39 8.93 11.58
C PRO A 57 3.36 10.00 10.48
N LEU A 58 4.10 9.79 9.39
CA LEU A 58 4.24 10.74 8.27
C LEU A 58 3.40 10.35 7.05
N VAL A 59 2.86 9.12 7.03
CA VAL A 59 2.19 8.52 5.86
C VAL A 59 0.70 8.40 6.11
N GLU A 60 -0.10 8.95 5.20
CA GLU A 60 -1.56 8.85 5.26
C GLU A 60 -2.05 7.46 4.87
N VAL A 61 -1.52 6.86 3.81
CA VAL A 61 -1.93 5.55 3.33
C VAL A 61 -0.72 4.62 3.20
N GLY A 62 -0.61 3.65 4.10
CA GLY A 62 0.38 2.57 4.03
C GLY A 62 -0.21 1.35 3.32
N ILE A 63 0.48 0.85 2.29
CA ILE A 63 0.04 -0.32 1.51
C ILE A 63 1.09 -1.42 1.65
N PHE A 64 0.62 -2.64 1.95
CA PHE A 64 1.46 -3.79 2.25
C PHE A 64 0.96 -5.01 1.48
N SER A 65 1.84 -5.75 0.83
CA SER A 65 1.51 -7.01 0.16
C SER A 65 1.75 -8.18 1.12
N ARG A 66 0.73 -8.99 1.36
CA ARG A 66 0.75 -10.16 2.27
C ARG A 66 -0.01 -11.33 1.70
N PRO A 67 0.39 -11.90 0.56
CA PRO A 67 -0.39 -12.97 -0.10
C PRO A 67 -0.54 -14.22 0.76
N GLY A 68 0.41 -14.50 1.65
CA GLY A 68 0.41 -15.67 2.54
C GLY A 68 -0.20 -15.48 3.93
N ILE A 69 -0.72 -14.28 4.28
CA ILE A 69 -1.23 -14.03 5.63
C ILE A 69 -2.48 -14.89 5.92
N PRO A 70 -2.55 -15.59 7.09
CA PRO A 70 -3.76 -16.27 7.51
C PRO A 70 -4.93 -15.29 7.75
N ASP A 71 -6.15 -15.67 7.41
CA ASP A 71 -7.33 -14.79 7.56
C ASP A 71 -7.58 -14.33 8.99
N LEU A 72 -7.25 -15.16 9.98
CA LEU A 72 -7.38 -14.84 11.40
C LEU A 72 -6.37 -13.79 11.87
N GLU A 73 -5.25 -13.63 11.18
CA GLU A 73 -4.20 -12.67 11.53
C GLU A 73 -4.40 -11.29 10.87
N ILE A 74 -5.28 -11.19 9.86
CA ILE A 74 -5.49 -9.94 9.11
C ILE A 74 -5.89 -8.78 10.03
N PRO A 75 -6.91 -8.90 10.92
CA PRO A 75 -7.30 -7.78 11.78
C PRO A 75 -6.17 -7.32 12.70
N GLN A 76 -5.45 -8.26 13.31
CA GLN A 76 -4.33 -7.95 14.19
C GLN A 76 -3.17 -7.28 13.44
N THR A 77 -2.87 -7.75 12.22
CA THR A 77 -1.82 -7.16 11.38
C THR A 77 -2.17 -5.74 10.97
N LEU A 78 -3.40 -5.50 10.53
CA LEU A 78 -3.89 -4.17 10.18
C LEU A 78 -3.79 -3.21 11.36
N GLN A 79 -4.23 -3.64 12.55
CA GLN A 79 -4.15 -2.85 13.76
C GLN A 79 -2.70 -2.56 14.15
N THR A 80 -1.84 -3.58 14.17
CA THR A 80 -0.42 -3.41 14.51
C THR A 80 0.28 -2.41 13.59
N LEU A 81 0.00 -2.46 12.29
CA LEU A 81 0.54 -1.50 11.34
C LEU A 81 -0.04 -0.10 11.56
N HIS A 82 -1.35 0.02 11.79
CA HIS A 82 -1.99 1.31 12.07
C HIS A 82 -1.44 1.96 13.35
N ASP A 83 -1.16 1.18 14.38
CA ASP A 83 -0.59 1.65 15.66
C ASP A 83 0.81 2.27 15.48
N LEU A 84 1.48 2.02 14.35
CA LEU A 84 2.71 2.72 13.97
C LEU A 84 2.47 4.15 13.48
N GLY A 85 1.21 4.58 13.34
CA GLY A 85 0.85 5.97 13.04
C GLY A 85 0.33 6.24 11.62
N PHE A 86 0.13 5.21 10.80
CA PHE A 86 -0.52 5.38 9.48
C PHE A 86 -1.97 5.84 9.61
N GLY A 87 -2.43 6.73 8.76
CA GLY A 87 -3.83 7.17 8.74
C GLY A 87 -4.78 6.08 8.22
N LEU A 88 -4.36 5.35 7.20
CA LEU A 88 -5.06 4.21 6.62
C LEU A 88 -4.04 3.12 6.29
N VAL A 89 -4.33 1.88 6.67
CA VAL A 89 -3.52 0.70 6.31
C VAL A 89 -4.30 -0.15 5.32
N ILE A 90 -3.65 -0.57 4.24
CA ILE A 90 -4.19 -1.51 3.25
C ILE A 90 -3.26 -2.71 3.15
N VAL A 91 -3.82 -3.91 3.22
CA VAL A 91 -3.13 -5.17 2.96
C VAL A 91 -3.72 -5.82 1.73
N THR A 92 -2.90 -6.05 0.71
CA THR A 92 -3.28 -6.81 -0.49
C THR A 92 -2.85 -8.27 -0.35
N MET A 93 -3.70 -9.20 -0.80
CA MET A 93 -3.54 -10.65 -0.59
C MET A 93 -3.65 -11.45 -1.88
N GLY A 94 -3.39 -10.79 -3.03
CA GLY A 94 -3.49 -11.40 -4.35
C GLY A 94 -4.92 -11.85 -4.66
N GLU A 95 -5.09 -13.12 -5.04
CA GLU A 95 -6.40 -13.72 -5.38
C GLU A 95 -7.43 -13.71 -4.24
N ARG A 96 -6.99 -13.51 -3.00
CA ARG A 96 -7.90 -13.36 -1.85
C ARG A 96 -8.41 -11.93 -1.66
N GLY A 97 -7.99 -10.99 -2.51
CA GLY A 97 -8.43 -9.61 -2.47
C GLY A 97 -7.61 -8.72 -1.54
N SER A 98 -8.28 -7.85 -0.80
CA SER A 98 -7.63 -6.87 0.07
C SER A 98 -8.42 -6.63 1.35
N ALA A 99 -7.73 -6.09 2.35
CA ALA A 99 -8.33 -5.61 3.57
C ALA A 99 -7.72 -4.25 3.94
N ALA A 100 -8.49 -3.39 4.62
CA ALA A 100 -8.02 -2.09 5.08
C ALA A 100 -8.54 -1.79 6.48
N TYR A 101 -7.84 -0.90 7.19
CA TYR A 101 -8.22 -0.40 8.51
C TYR A 101 -7.93 1.10 8.60
N ASP A 102 -8.93 1.88 8.98
CA ASP A 102 -8.88 3.35 9.07
C ASP A 102 -8.77 3.87 10.52
N GLY A 103 -8.51 2.97 11.46
CA GLY A 103 -8.48 3.29 12.89
C GLY A 103 -9.81 3.06 13.61
N GLN A 104 -10.89 2.79 12.87
CA GLN A 104 -12.24 2.52 13.41
C GLN A 104 -12.78 1.19 12.89
N ASP A 105 -12.82 1.02 11.57
CA ASP A 105 -13.45 -0.12 10.91
C ASP A 105 -12.45 -0.92 10.07
N VAL A 106 -12.63 -2.25 10.05
CA VAL A 106 -11.95 -3.15 9.15
C VAL A 106 -12.83 -3.39 7.93
N PHE A 107 -12.32 -3.04 6.76
CA PHE A 107 -12.95 -3.25 5.46
C PHE A 107 -12.31 -4.44 4.77
N ARG A 108 -13.11 -5.25 4.07
CA ARG A 108 -12.63 -6.36 3.23
C ARG A 108 -13.24 -6.26 1.86
N GLN A 109 -12.41 -6.51 0.85
CA GLN A 109 -12.82 -6.61 -0.54
C GLN A 109 -12.24 -7.88 -1.15
N ALA A 110 -13.12 -8.78 -1.59
CA ALA A 110 -12.70 -9.95 -2.34
C ALA A 110 -12.13 -9.56 -3.70
N ALA A 111 -11.19 -10.33 -4.22
CA ALA A 111 -10.77 -10.19 -5.60
C ALA A 111 -11.95 -10.49 -6.56
N VAL A 112 -11.96 -9.81 -7.70
CA VAL A 112 -12.91 -10.11 -8.76
C VAL A 112 -12.36 -11.28 -9.57
N PRO A 113 -13.11 -12.40 -9.69
CA PRO A 113 -12.65 -13.56 -10.44
C PRO A 113 -12.53 -13.24 -11.94
N VAL A 114 -11.37 -13.51 -12.51
CA VAL A 114 -11.09 -13.35 -13.95
C VAL A 114 -10.17 -14.48 -14.43
N GLU A 115 -10.15 -14.70 -15.74
CA GLU A 115 -9.11 -15.53 -16.36
C GLU A 115 -7.81 -14.69 -16.44
N VAL A 116 -6.80 -15.10 -15.67
CA VAL A 116 -5.54 -14.37 -15.55
C VAL A 116 -4.65 -14.68 -16.74
N ILE A 117 -4.27 -13.65 -17.48
CA ILE A 117 -3.29 -13.71 -18.58
C ILE A 117 -1.92 -13.26 -18.08
N ASP A 118 -1.85 -12.14 -17.37
CA ASP A 118 -0.61 -11.59 -16.80
C ASP A 118 -0.90 -10.92 -15.45
N THR A 119 0.06 -10.97 -14.55
CA THR A 119 -0.02 -10.33 -13.22
C THR A 119 0.99 -9.19 -13.05
N LEU A 120 1.79 -8.89 -14.07
CA LEU A 120 2.77 -7.82 -14.01
C LEU A 120 2.06 -6.45 -13.89
N GLY A 121 2.41 -5.66 -12.87
CA GLY A 121 1.82 -4.33 -12.64
C GLY A 121 0.41 -4.33 -12.05
N VAL A 122 -0.19 -5.49 -11.76
CA VAL A 122 -1.54 -5.58 -11.16
C VAL A 122 -1.61 -4.90 -9.80
N GLY A 123 -0.56 -5.00 -8.98
CA GLY A 123 -0.44 -4.30 -7.71
C GLY A 123 -0.48 -2.78 -7.91
N ASP A 124 0.30 -2.26 -8.84
CA ASP A 124 0.34 -0.83 -9.17
C ASP A 124 -1.00 -0.34 -9.72
N ALA A 125 -1.66 -1.14 -10.55
CA ALA A 125 -2.99 -0.85 -11.07
C ALA A 125 -4.03 -0.78 -9.94
N PHE A 126 -3.99 -1.71 -8.98
CA PHE A 126 -4.84 -1.69 -7.80
C PHE A 126 -4.62 -0.40 -6.99
N ILE A 127 -3.37 -0.09 -6.67
CA ILE A 127 -3.00 1.07 -5.86
C ILE A 127 -3.41 2.36 -6.55
N GLY A 128 -3.10 2.51 -7.84
CA GLY A 128 -3.46 3.68 -8.64
C GLY A 128 -4.98 3.90 -8.69
N ALA A 129 -5.76 2.85 -8.92
CA ALA A 129 -7.22 2.92 -8.94
C ALA A 129 -7.80 3.22 -7.55
N PHE A 130 -7.26 2.61 -6.48
CA PHE A 130 -7.67 2.93 -5.11
C PHE A 130 -7.48 4.40 -4.80
N LEU A 131 -6.26 4.93 -5.00
CA LEU A 131 -5.93 6.30 -4.67
C LEU A 131 -6.72 7.31 -5.49
N ALA A 132 -6.91 7.06 -6.79
CA ALA A 132 -7.70 7.91 -7.66
C ALA A 132 -9.14 8.06 -7.15
N GLN A 133 -9.76 6.96 -6.74
CA GLN A 133 -11.12 6.97 -6.21
C GLN A 133 -11.18 7.56 -4.79
N TYR A 134 -10.22 7.22 -3.92
CA TYR A 134 -10.17 7.66 -2.53
C TYR A 134 -10.01 9.18 -2.40
N VAL A 135 -9.21 9.80 -3.25
CA VAL A 135 -9.02 11.27 -3.29
C VAL A 135 -10.33 12.00 -3.62
N VAL A 136 -11.22 11.37 -4.40
CA VAL A 136 -12.47 12.00 -4.84
C VAL A 136 -13.57 11.86 -3.79
N ASN A 137 -13.71 10.69 -3.16
CA ASN A 137 -14.90 10.40 -2.32
C ASN A 137 -14.59 10.09 -0.85
N SER A 138 -13.32 9.91 -0.49
CA SER A 138 -12.86 9.55 0.87
C SER A 138 -13.54 8.28 1.43
N SER A 139 -14.02 7.39 0.56
CA SER A 139 -14.73 6.16 0.95
C SER A 139 -13.82 4.95 0.75
N VAL A 140 -13.32 4.37 1.83
CA VAL A 140 -12.48 3.16 1.80
C VAL A 140 -13.17 2.01 1.07
N PRO A 141 -14.41 1.60 1.43
CA PRO A 141 -15.05 0.46 0.77
C PRO A 141 -15.31 0.68 -0.73
N SER A 142 -15.71 1.89 -1.12
CA SER A 142 -15.90 2.23 -2.54
C SER A 142 -14.59 2.18 -3.32
N SER A 143 -13.51 2.67 -2.72
CA SER A 143 -12.19 2.70 -3.35
C SER A 143 -11.57 1.30 -3.47
N LEU A 144 -11.73 0.45 -2.45
CA LEU A 144 -11.31 -0.95 -2.51
C LEU A 144 -12.06 -1.72 -3.62
N LYS A 145 -13.38 -1.51 -3.73
CA LYS A 145 -14.19 -2.14 -4.78
C LYS A 145 -13.71 -1.70 -6.16
N HIS A 146 -13.56 -0.39 -6.38
CA HIS A 146 -13.08 0.14 -7.65
C HIS A 146 -11.68 -0.40 -8.01
N ALA A 147 -10.77 -0.45 -7.04
CA ALA A 147 -9.43 -0.99 -7.21
C ALA A 147 -9.46 -2.48 -7.59
N ALA A 148 -10.31 -3.28 -6.95
CA ALA A 148 -10.45 -4.71 -7.26
C ALA A 148 -11.01 -4.94 -8.67
N GLU A 149 -12.00 -4.17 -9.11
CA GLU A 149 -12.57 -4.24 -10.45
C GLU A 149 -11.54 -3.83 -11.51
N TYR A 150 -10.80 -2.75 -11.27
CA TYR A 150 -9.79 -2.26 -12.19
C TYR A 150 -8.60 -3.21 -12.32
N SER A 151 -8.05 -3.69 -11.20
CA SER A 151 -6.93 -4.63 -11.20
C SER A 151 -7.30 -5.98 -11.82
N ALA A 152 -8.54 -6.46 -11.63
CA ALA A 152 -9.04 -7.67 -12.27
C ALA A 152 -9.08 -7.52 -13.80
N HIS A 153 -9.57 -6.38 -14.31
CA HIS A 153 -9.51 -6.10 -15.74
C HIS A 153 -8.05 -6.10 -16.24
N TYR A 154 -7.13 -5.54 -15.44
CA TYR A 154 -5.72 -5.48 -15.79
C TYR A 154 -5.07 -6.87 -15.90
N CYS A 155 -5.50 -7.85 -15.09
CA CYS A 155 -5.06 -9.24 -15.18
C CYS A 155 -5.42 -9.93 -16.50
N THR A 156 -6.38 -9.41 -17.27
CA THR A 156 -6.83 -10.00 -18.54
C THR A 156 -6.11 -9.45 -19.78
N VAL A 157 -5.09 -8.63 -19.58
CA VAL A 157 -4.30 -8.00 -20.64
C VAL A 157 -2.84 -8.40 -20.50
N GLU A 158 -2.15 -8.65 -21.61
CA GLU A 158 -0.72 -8.98 -21.61
C GLU A 158 0.12 -7.69 -21.45
N GLY A 159 1.08 -7.72 -20.52
CA GLY A 159 2.02 -6.64 -20.25
C GLY A 159 1.52 -5.61 -19.24
N ALA A 160 2.49 -4.87 -18.65
CA ALA A 160 2.21 -3.90 -17.59
C ALA A 160 1.67 -2.54 -18.10
N PHE A 161 1.76 -2.25 -19.42
CA PHE A 161 1.32 -0.99 -20.07
C PHE A 161 0.99 -1.20 -21.52
#